data_b603102c4839deb2bd48e0d1dccd2792
#
_entry.id   b603102c4839deb2bd48e0d1dccd2792
#
_cell.length_a   1.000
_cell.length_b   1.000
_cell.length_c   1.000
_cell.angle_alpha   90.00
_cell.angle_beta   90.00
_cell.angle_gamma   90.00
#
_symmetry.space_group_name_H-M   'P 1'
#
loop_
_entity.id
_entity.type
_entity.pdbx_description
1 polymer ?
#
loop_
_entity_poly.entity_id
_entity_poly.type
_entity_poly.pdbx_seq_one_letter_code
_entity_poly.pdbx_strand_id
1 'polypeptide(L)'
;MPISRAGLAPMTPIVAALVLAFGAAASQAQSLSEVVQAARGVDAAYLGARSNADAAHYRYEQARSAHLPTAGLQVQAARDSSTSPTPISTTAIINQTSKTTSLGGTVNAQQNIFNRQNDLTIDQAQKNEDIAQSQLAQADQDLIVRVAQAYFNVLAAADALNSVQGNSKAIAEQLASAKRNFEVGNATITDTREAEARADLARSKEIAAENDLLVAKVTLDQLVGRNGVAPHPLILPATLPPVMPSQVSDWVALAESDSQALKQARVGLEVAELATARARAGHLPTLVANATYGRTRAREAIDGEGTFTGNSRNAGVSVTLNVPIFSGFLIQNQVNEAVALEQKARTDADGARNQVVLATRTAFVGALSQAAQVKALEAAEASSKLSLDATLLGFKVGVKVNLDVLNAQSQLYDTQRDAAGARYQYLVAQLKLRQAAGTLGNNDLLPIDALLVR
;
A
#
# COMPACT_ATOMS: atom_id res chain seq x y z
N MET A 1 -29.84 30.87 57.83
CA MET A 1 -28.91 31.65 56.96
C MET A 1 -29.14 31.17 55.55
N PRO A 2 -29.37 32.09 54.58
CA PRO A 2 -30.09 31.80 53.35
C PRO A 2 -29.24 31.27 52.23
N ILE A 3 -29.80 30.35 51.46
CA ILE A 3 -29.29 29.76 50.23
C ILE A 3 -29.52 30.71 49.04
N SER A 4 -28.42 31.22 48.46
CA SER A 4 -28.43 32.07 47.29
C SER A 4 -28.74 31.23 46.01
N ARG A 5 -29.86 31.58 45.32
CA ARG A 5 -30.17 31.12 43.99
C ARG A 5 -29.35 31.89 42.97
N ALA A 6 -28.46 31.21 42.23
CA ALA A 6 -27.81 31.77 41.04
C ALA A 6 -28.66 31.42 39.81
N GLY A 7 -28.99 32.45 39.03
CA GLY A 7 -29.90 32.39 37.90
C GLY A 7 -29.37 31.67 36.68
N LEU A 8 -30.27 30.97 36.00
CA LEU A 8 -30.07 30.42 34.65
C LEU A 8 -30.11 31.59 33.63
N ALA A 9 -29.00 31.76 32.91
CA ALA A 9 -28.93 32.60 31.70
C ALA A 9 -29.51 31.82 30.51
N PRO A 10 -30.21 32.49 29.56
CA PRO A 10 -30.81 31.83 28.42
C PRO A 10 -29.73 31.40 27.38
N MET A 11 -29.71 30.13 27.06
CA MET A 11 -28.93 29.58 25.93
C MET A 11 -29.53 30.07 24.61
N THR A 12 -28.80 30.93 23.93
CA THR A 12 -29.10 31.42 22.56
C THR A 12 -28.96 30.29 21.53
N PRO A 13 -29.72 30.33 20.44
CA PRO A 13 -29.82 29.24 19.44
C PRO A 13 -28.69 29.33 18.42
N ILE A 14 -27.48 28.83 18.76
CA ILE A 14 -26.35 28.68 17.84
C ILE A 14 -26.28 27.25 17.23
N VAL A 15 -27.12 26.33 17.71
CA VAL A 15 -27.11 24.94 17.24
C VAL A 15 -27.86 24.72 15.90
N ALA A 16 -28.68 25.65 15.45
CA ALA A 16 -29.45 25.49 14.22
C ALA A 16 -28.71 25.85 12.92
N ALA A 17 -27.52 26.47 12.98
CA ALA A 17 -26.78 26.89 11.77
C ALA A 17 -25.74 25.88 11.29
N LEU A 18 -25.45 24.82 12.05
CA LEU A 18 -24.39 23.83 11.70
C LEU A 18 -24.93 22.60 10.93
N VAL A 19 -26.24 22.43 10.79
CA VAL A 19 -26.87 21.28 10.13
C VAL A 19 -27.16 21.53 8.64
N LEU A 20 -27.08 22.78 8.16
CA LEU A 20 -27.36 23.13 6.75
C LEU A 20 -26.11 23.20 5.84
N ALA A 21 -24.93 22.93 6.34
CA ALA A 21 -23.69 22.92 5.53
C ALA A 21 -23.32 21.53 4.94
N PHE A 22 -24.12 20.48 5.21
CA PHE A 22 -23.93 19.12 4.65
C PHE A 22 -24.87 18.80 3.48
N GLY A 23 -25.54 19.79 2.92
CA GLY A 23 -26.47 19.61 1.84
C GLY A 23 -25.98 20.23 0.53
N ALA A 24 -25.62 19.39 -0.43
CA ALA A 24 -25.21 19.67 -1.80
C ALA A 24 -23.67 19.80 -2.01
N ALA A 25 -22.94 18.73 -1.76
CA ALA A 25 -21.81 18.44 -2.62
C ALA A 25 -22.39 18.12 -4.01
N ALA A 26 -22.59 19.17 -4.82
CA ALA A 26 -22.81 18.99 -6.24
C ALA A 26 -21.72 18.03 -6.71
N SER A 27 -22.10 16.94 -7.38
CA SER A 27 -21.19 16.02 -8.07
C SER A 27 -20.44 16.85 -9.13
N GLN A 28 -19.44 17.62 -8.70
CA GLN A 28 -18.48 18.20 -9.62
C GLN A 28 -17.62 17.05 -10.12
N ALA A 29 -17.50 16.94 -11.42
CA ALA A 29 -16.56 16.01 -12.00
C ALA A 29 -15.18 16.27 -11.38
N GLN A 30 -14.43 15.20 -11.10
CA GLN A 30 -13.17 15.26 -10.35
C GLN A 30 -12.01 14.89 -11.25
N SER A 31 -10.89 15.62 -11.09
CA SER A 31 -9.63 15.27 -11.77
C SER A 31 -9.03 13.99 -11.20
N LEU A 32 -8.16 13.34 -11.97
CA LEU A 32 -7.47 12.13 -11.52
C LEU A 32 -6.64 12.40 -10.26
N SER A 33 -5.95 13.54 -10.20
CA SER A 33 -5.14 13.93 -9.05
C SER A 33 -5.97 14.12 -7.77
N GLU A 34 -7.17 14.71 -7.86
CA GLU A 34 -8.08 14.86 -6.72
C GLU A 34 -8.59 13.50 -6.21
N VAL A 35 -8.92 12.59 -7.13
CA VAL A 35 -9.39 11.23 -6.80
C VAL A 35 -8.27 10.43 -6.11
N VAL A 36 -7.02 10.51 -6.60
CA VAL A 36 -5.85 9.89 -5.95
C VAL A 36 -5.64 10.46 -4.55
N GLN A 37 -5.74 11.78 -4.39
CA GLN A 37 -5.56 12.41 -3.08
C GLN A 37 -6.65 11.98 -2.08
N ALA A 38 -7.89 11.83 -2.53
CA ALA A 38 -8.97 11.32 -1.69
C ALA A 38 -8.74 9.85 -1.29
N ALA A 39 -8.30 9.00 -2.23
CA ALA A 39 -8.02 7.60 -2.00
C ALA A 39 -6.90 7.36 -0.95
N ARG A 40 -5.88 8.24 -0.88
CA ARG A 40 -4.83 8.17 0.15
C ARG A 40 -5.37 8.25 1.58
N GLY A 41 -6.53 8.90 1.76
CA GLY A 41 -7.18 9.02 3.08
C GLY A 41 -7.90 7.76 3.54
N VAL A 42 -8.16 6.80 2.66
CA VAL A 42 -9.09 5.67 2.91
C VAL A 42 -8.52 4.32 2.49
N ASP A 43 -7.59 4.26 1.54
CA ASP A 43 -7.06 3.00 1.03
C ASP A 43 -6.30 2.23 2.12
N ALA A 44 -6.82 1.04 2.45
CA ALA A 44 -6.28 0.23 3.54
C ALA A 44 -4.83 -0.22 3.31
N ALA A 45 -4.43 -0.48 2.04
CA ALA A 45 -3.07 -0.91 1.73
C ALA A 45 -2.06 0.23 1.92
N TYR A 46 -2.40 1.44 1.44
CA TYR A 46 -1.58 2.63 1.64
C TYR A 46 -1.47 3.03 3.12
N LEU A 47 -2.61 3.08 3.84
CA LEU A 47 -2.63 3.40 5.28
C LEU A 47 -1.89 2.34 6.11
N GLY A 48 -2.00 1.07 5.74
CA GLY A 48 -1.23 -0.01 6.35
C GLY A 48 0.28 0.14 6.14
N ALA A 49 0.72 0.49 4.93
CA ALA A 49 2.12 0.76 4.63
C ALA A 49 2.65 1.99 5.40
N ARG A 50 1.85 3.05 5.51
CA ARG A 50 2.17 4.24 6.30
C ARG A 50 2.35 3.90 7.77
N SER A 51 1.39 3.17 8.36
CA SER A 51 1.49 2.74 9.76
C SER A 51 2.70 1.82 10.00
N ASN A 52 3.08 1.00 9.01
CA ASN A 52 4.30 0.18 9.10
C ASN A 52 5.58 1.02 9.06
N ALA A 53 5.61 2.08 8.25
CA ALA A 53 6.73 3.03 8.22
C ALA A 53 6.86 3.78 9.56
N ASP A 54 5.73 4.26 10.11
CA ASP A 54 5.69 4.87 11.44
C ASP A 54 6.17 3.89 12.54
N ALA A 55 5.73 2.62 12.48
CA ALA A 55 6.17 1.60 13.41
C ALA A 55 7.67 1.27 13.27
N ALA A 56 8.23 1.30 12.05
CA ALA A 56 9.65 1.08 11.81
C ALA A 56 10.50 2.22 12.40
N HIS A 57 10.04 3.45 12.29
CA HIS A 57 10.66 4.61 12.97
C HIS A 57 10.74 4.38 14.48
N TYR A 58 9.65 4.00 15.14
CA TYR A 58 9.68 3.72 16.58
C TYR A 58 10.52 2.51 16.95
N ARG A 59 10.67 1.49 16.08
CA ARG A 59 11.63 0.39 16.30
C ARG A 59 13.08 0.88 16.27
N TYR A 60 13.40 1.83 15.38
CA TYR A 60 14.71 2.48 15.37
C TYR A 60 14.95 3.25 16.68
N GLU A 61 13.99 4.05 17.16
CA GLU A 61 14.11 4.75 18.45
C GLU A 61 14.20 3.77 19.64
N GLN A 62 13.51 2.64 19.61
CA GLN A 62 13.67 1.57 20.59
C GLN A 62 15.09 0.99 20.56
N ALA A 63 15.66 0.74 19.37
CA ALA A 63 17.05 0.27 19.28
C ALA A 63 18.03 1.30 19.86
N ARG A 64 17.84 2.60 19.59
CA ARG A 64 18.65 3.69 20.16
C ARG A 64 18.61 3.75 21.69
N SER A 65 17.54 3.27 22.30
CA SER A 65 17.43 3.23 23.76
C SER A 65 18.52 2.37 24.42
N ALA A 66 19.17 1.46 23.68
CA ALA A 66 20.32 0.68 24.15
C ALA A 66 21.54 1.56 24.55
N HIS A 67 21.61 2.80 24.05
CA HIS A 67 22.60 3.79 24.44
C HIS A 67 22.21 4.63 25.65
N LEU A 68 20.97 4.51 26.13
CA LEU A 68 20.49 5.29 27.26
C LEU A 68 20.55 4.48 28.55
N PRO A 69 20.69 5.14 29.73
CA PRO A 69 20.61 4.43 31.00
C PRO A 69 19.18 3.93 31.23
N THR A 70 19.08 2.71 31.77
CA THR A 70 17.83 2.14 32.25
C THR A 70 17.80 2.21 33.77
N ALA A 71 16.63 2.50 34.37
CA ALA A 71 16.43 2.49 35.82
C ALA A 71 15.19 1.68 36.14
N GLY A 72 15.29 0.86 37.17
CA GLY A 72 14.19 0.01 37.65
C GLY A 72 14.09 0.02 39.17
N LEU A 73 12.87 -0.12 39.69
CA LEU A 73 12.58 -0.37 41.11
C LEU A 73 12.03 -1.79 41.22
N GLN A 74 12.67 -2.60 42.07
CA GLN A 74 12.20 -3.92 42.42
C GLN A 74 11.82 -3.96 43.89
N VAL A 75 10.61 -4.36 44.20
CA VAL A 75 10.15 -4.61 45.57
C VAL A 75 9.90 -6.11 45.71
N GLN A 76 10.50 -6.70 46.73
CA GLN A 76 10.42 -8.14 46.97
C GLN A 76 10.02 -8.42 48.42
N ALA A 77 9.02 -9.27 48.61
CA ALA A 77 8.69 -9.89 49.87
C ALA A 77 9.00 -11.39 49.73
N ALA A 78 9.81 -11.92 50.66
CA ALA A 78 10.18 -13.32 50.67
C ALA A 78 10.01 -13.92 52.08
N ARG A 79 9.68 -15.21 52.13
CA ARG A 79 9.70 -15.99 53.34
C ARG A 79 10.39 -17.32 53.05
N ASP A 80 11.53 -17.47 53.69
CA ASP A 80 12.40 -18.62 53.50
C ASP A 80 12.44 -19.42 54.80
N SER A 81 12.53 -20.74 54.71
CA SER A 81 12.77 -21.64 55.82
C SER A 81 13.92 -22.57 55.48
N SER A 82 14.97 -22.53 56.21
CA SER A 82 16.15 -23.38 56.03
C SER A 82 16.42 -24.19 57.32
N THR A 83 16.77 -25.44 57.16
CA THR A 83 17.20 -26.30 58.28
C THR A 83 18.65 -26.72 57.99
N SER A 84 19.54 -26.37 58.88
CA SER A 84 20.96 -26.70 58.76
C SER A 84 21.46 -27.43 59.95
N PRO A 85 22.29 -28.48 59.80
CA PRO A 85 22.99 -29.10 60.89
C PRO A 85 24.00 -28.14 61.51
N THR A 86 23.81 -27.80 62.76
CA THR A 86 24.66 -26.91 63.53
C THR A 86 25.43 -27.69 64.58
N PRO A 87 26.78 -27.75 64.58
CA PRO A 87 27.52 -28.41 65.64
C PRO A 87 27.45 -27.56 66.91
N ILE A 88 27.02 -28.16 68.00
CA ILE A 88 26.99 -27.53 69.35
C ILE A 88 28.18 -28.00 70.23
N SER A 89 28.87 -29.09 69.82
CA SER A 89 30.11 -29.55 70.39
C SER A 89 30.83 -30.43 69.37
N THR A 90 32.07 -30.90 69.72
CA THR A 90 32.85 -31.81 68.86
C THR A 90 32.18 -33.15 68.58
N THR A 91 31.12 -33.50 69.32
CA THR A 91 30.40 -34.80 69.24
C THR A 91 28.88 -34.67 69.08
N ALA A 92 28.33 -33.44 69.11
CA ALA A 92 26.89 -33.21 69.01
C ALA A 92 26.52 -32.23 67.89
N ILE A 93 25.61 -32.66 67.00
CA ILE A 93 25.05 -31.84 65.92
C ILE A 93 23.54 -31.77 66.19
N ILE A 94 22.96 -30.60 66.15
CA ILE A 94 21.48 -30.40 66.15
C ILE A 94 21.06 -29.83 64.79
N ASN A 95 19.85 -30.19 64.38
CA ASN A 95 19.22 -29.54 63.21
C ASN A 95 18.56 -28.24 63.71
N GLN A 96 19.11 -27.08 63.28
CA GLN A 96 18.58 -25.76 63.60
C GLN A 96 17.76 -25.25 62.44
N THR A 97 16.49 -24.89 62.68
CA THR A 97 15.64 -24.31 61.67
C THR A 97 15.58 -22.77 61.80
N SER A 98 15.93 -22.09 60.73
CA SER A 98 15.79 -20.63 60.62
C SER A 98 14.63 -20.30 59.67
N LYS A 99 13.74 -19.42 60.11
CA LYS A 99 12.64 -18.87 59.29
C LYS A 99 12.87 -17.36 59.08
N THR A 100 13.19 -16.98 57.84
CA THR A 100 13.45 -15.59 57.49
C THR A 100 12.25 -15.04 56.71
N THR A 101 11.73 -13.91 57.19
CA THR A 101 10.76 -13.10 56.43
C THR A 101 11.40 -11.79 56.09
N SER A 102 11.51 -11.47 54.81
CA SER A 102 12.16 -10.22 54.35
C SER A 102 11.24 -9.41 53.45
N LEU A 103 11.34 -8.10 53.54
CA LEU A 103 10.74 -7.13 52.67
C LEU A 103 11.84 -6.14 52.25
N GLY A 104 12.12 -6.09 50.96
CA GLY A 104 13.16 -5.26 50.40
C GLY A 104 12.70 -4.46 49.17
N GLY A 105 13.30 -3.30 49.01
CA GLY A 105 13.19 -2.49 47.79
C GLY A 105 14.58 -2.15 47.27
N THR A 106 14.83 -2.35 46.00
CA THR A 106 16.10 -2.07 45.32
C THR A 106 15.84 -1.25 44.05
N VAL A 107 16.50 -0.09 43.98
CA VAL A 107 16.61 0.67 42.71
C VAL A 107 17.93 0.26 42.07
N ASN A 108 17.83 -0.11 40.80
CA ASN A 108 18.99 -0.43 39.94
C ASN A 108 19.00 0.47 38.71
N ALA A 109 20.16 0.99 38.35
CA ALA A 109 20.40 1.69 37.11
C ALA A 109 21.52 0.98 36.35
N GLN A 110 21.36 0.85 35.04
CA GLN A 110 22.35 0.20 34.17
C GLN A 110 22.57 1.07 32.92
N GLN A 111 23.84 1.21 32.51
CA GLN A 111 24.27 1.90 31.32
C GLN A 111 25.30 1.05 30.55
N ASN A 112 25.00 0.75 29.30
CA ASN A 112 26.01 0.19 28.39
C ASN A 112 27.00 1.30 28.00
N ILE A 113 28.27 1.14 28.39
CA ILE A 113 29.34 2.10 28.05
C ILE A 113 29.95 1.75 26.70
N PHE A 114 30.14 0.43 26.44
CA PHE A 114 30.66 -0.07 25.19
C PHE A 114 30.01 -1.41 24.86
N ASN A 115 29.31 -1.47 23.74
CA ASN A 115 28.74 -2.71 23.20
C ASN A 115 28.55 -2.57 21.68
N ARG A 116 29.54 -3.05 20.91
CA ARG A 116 29.51 -2.95 19.44
C ARG A 116 28.34 -3.69 18.80
N GLN A 117 27.80 -4.73 19.43
CA GLN A 117 26.60 -5.42 18.93
C GLN A 117 25.35 -4.52 19.00
N ASN A 118 25.25 -3.70 20.08
CA ASN A 118 24.14 -2.73 20.20
C ASN A 118 24.25 -1.66 19.12
N ASP A 119 25.46 -1.11 18.86
CA ASP A 119 25.66 -0.12 17.81
C ASP A 119 25.17 -0.63 16.46
N LEU A 120 25.62 -1.85 16.09
CA LEU A 120 25.24 -2.49 14.83
C LEU A 120 23.74 -2.88 14.77
N THR A 121 23.12 -3.14 15.92
CA THR A 121 21.65 -3.34 16.00
C THR A 121 20.89 -2.05 15.72
N ILE A 122 21.42 -0.92 16.18
CA ILE A 122 20.85 0.41 15.89
C ILE A 122 20.99 0.72 14.39
N ASP A 123 22.18 0.49 13.81
CA ASP A 123 22.43 0.67 12.38
C ASP A 123 21.48 -0.21 11.54
N GLN A 124 21.27 -1.48 11.95
CA GLN A 124 20.30 -2.37 11.29
C GLN A 124 18.86 -1.86 11.39
N ALA A 125 18.46 -1.34 12.56
CA ALA A 125 17.12 -0.80 12.76
C ALA A 125 16.88 0.43 11.87
N GLN A 126 17.89 1.29 11.69
CA GLN A 126 17.84 2.42 10.77
C GLN A 126 17.65 1.96 9.32
N LYS A 127 18.41 0.94 8.88
CA LYS A 127 18.25 0.38 7.52
C LYS A 127 16.87 -0.28 7.32
N ASN A 128 16.31 -0.90 8.35
CA ASN A 128 14.95 -1.43 8.30
C ASN A 128 13.89 -0.30 8.21
N GLU A 129 14.14 0.88 8.79
CA GLU A 129 13.31 2.07 8.58
C GLU A 129 13.38 2.53 7.13
N ASP A 130 14.58 2.58 6.50
CA ASP A 130 14.77 2.91 5.07
C ASP A 130 13.98 1.95 4.16
N ILE A 131 13.95 0.64 4.50
CA ILE A 131 13.14 -0.36 3.79
C ILE A 131 11.65 -0.04 3.91
N ALA A 132 11.17 0.26 5.12
CA ALA A 132 9.76 0.56 5.36
C ALA A 132 9.31 1.86 4.65
N GLN A 133 10.17 2.88 4.58
CA GLN A 133 9.92 4.09 3.79
C GLN A 133 9.83 3.79 2.29
N SER A 134 10.70 2.92 1.78
CA SER A 134 10.64 2.49 0.37
C SER A 134 9.39 1.66 0.08
N GLN A 135 8.91 0.85 1.03
CA GLN A 135 7.63 0.13 0.94
C GLN A 135 6.44 1.09 0.90
N LEU A 136 6.46 2.16 1.71
CA LEU A 136 5.43 3.20 1.67
C LEU A 136 5.40 3.91 0.30
N ALA A 137 6.59 4.27 -0.23
CA ALA A 137 6.68 4.89 -1.56
C ALA A 137 6.16 3.96 -2.67
N GLN A 138 6.44 2.66 -2.57
CA GLN A 138 5.89 1.67 -3.49
C GLN A 138 4.36 1.56 -3.37
N ALA A 139 3.83 1.51 -2.15
CA ALA A 139 2.38 1.46 -1.91
C ALA A 139 1.66 2.70 -2.45
N ASP A 140 2.30 3.89 -2.40
CA ASP A 140 1.77 5.11 -3.01
C ASP A 140 1.70 5.01 -4.54
N GLN A 141 2.76 4.50 -5.19
CA GLN A 141 2.78 4.27 -6.63
C GLN A 141 1.73 3.22 -7.05
N ASP A 142 1.58 2.14 -6.29
CA ASP A 142 0.56 1.12 -6.51
C ASP A 142 -0.86 1.70 -6.38
N LEU A 143 -1.09 2.58 -5.41
CA LEU A 143 -2.36 3.28 -5.24
C LEU A 143 -2.66 4.17 -6.44
N ILE A 144 -1.71 4.98 -6.89
CA ILE A 144 -1.86 5.85 -8.08
C ILE A 144 -2.32 5.03 -9.28
N VAL A 145 -1.66 3.90 -9.57
CA VAL A 145 -2.01 3.06 -10.74
C VAL A 145 -3.38 2.40 -10.56
N ARG A 146 -3.72 1.90 -9.36
CA ARG A 146 -5.04 1.30 -9.09
C ARG A 146 -6.16 2.32 -9.25
N VAL A 147 -5.98 3.52 -8.73
CA VAL A 147 -6.96 4.61 -8.86
C VAL A 147 -7.10 5.03 -10.31
N ALA A 148 -5.99 5.24 -11.02
CA ALA A 148 -6.01 5.59 -12.44
C ALA A 148 -6.72 4.51 -13.29
N GLN A 149 -6.44 3.24 -13.03
CA GLN A 149 -7.12 2.13 -13.72
C GLN A 149 -8.63 2.16 -13.47
N ALA A 150 -9.07 2.34 -12.21
CA ALA A 150 -10.49 2.41 -11.87
C ALA A 150 -11.16 3.67 -12.48
N TYR A 151 -10.49 4.81 -12.44
CA TYR A 151 -10.95 6.06 -13.04
C TYR A 151 -11.18 5.92 -14.54
N PHE A 152 -10.19 5.38 -15.27
CA PHE A 152 -10.30 5.18 -16.71
C PHE A 152 -11.24 4.03 -17.09
N ASN A 153 -11.44 3.04 -16.22
CA ASN A 153 -12.46 2.03 -16.44
C ASN A 153 -13.88 2.62 -16.41
N VAL A 154 -14.14 3.59 -15.54
CA VAL A 154 -15.44 4.31 -15.52
C VAL A 154 -15.65 5.07 -16.83
N LEU A 155 -14.62 5.78 -17.31
CA LEU A 155 -14.71 6.51 -18.59
C LEU A 155 -14.88 5.56 -19.79
N ALA A 156 -14.12 4.47 -19.81
CA ALA A 156 -14.24 3.47 -20.87
C ALA A 156 -15.64 2.81 -20.89
N ALA A 157 -16.20 2.51 -19.72
CA ALA A 157 -17.54 1.96 -19.61
C ALA A 157 -18.63 2.98 -20.02
N ALA A 158 -18.43 4.27 -19.70
CA ALA A 158 -19.34 5.34 -20.12
C ALA A 158 -19.33 5.52 -21.66
N ASP A 159 -18.13 5.54 -22.28
CA ASP A 159 -18.01 5.64 -23.72
C ASP A 159 -18.53 4.39 -24.44
N ALA A 160 -18.33 3.20 -23.85
CA ALA A 160 -18.91 1.95 -24.33
C ALA A 160 -20.44 1.98 -24.30
N LEU A 161 -21.03 2.46 -23.21
CA LEU A 161 -22.47 2.63 -23.09
C LEU A 161 -23.00 3.60 -24.15
N ASN A 162 -22.38 4.77 -24.32
CA ASN A 162 -22.73 5.76 -25.33
C ASN A 162 -22.70 5.15 -26.74
N SER A 163 -21.67 4.35 -27.07
CA SER A 163 -21.55 3.68 -28.36
C SER A 163 -22.67 2.62 -28.56
N VAL A 164 -22.95 1.81 -27.53
CA VAL A 164 -24.00 0.79 -27.57
C VAL A 164 -25.38 1.43 -27.68
N GLN A 165 -25.66 2.51 -26.97
CA GLN A 165 -26.92 3.26 -27.07
C GLN A 165 -27.10 3.86 -28.46
N GLY A 166 -26.03 4.45 -29.02
CA GLY A 166 -26.04 4.93 -30.40
C GLY A 166 -26.38 3.83 -31.40
N ASN A 167 -25.74 2.65 -31.24
CA ASN A 167 -26.05 1.47 -32.10
C ASN A 167 -27.48 0.96 -31.90
N SER A 168 -27.95 0.83 -30.66
CA SER A 168 -29.31 0.40 -30.31
C SER A 168 -30.37 1.29 -30.96
N LYS A 169 -30.19 2.62 -30.83
CA LYS A 169 -31.07 3.61 -31.45
C LYS A 169 -31.09 3.47 -32.98
N ALA A 170 -29.94 3.36 -33.59
CA ALA A 170 -29.81 3.25 -35.02
C ALA A 170 -30.40 1.92 -35.59
N ILE A 171 -30.21 0.80 -34.89
CA ILE A 171 -30.88 -0.49 -35.25
C ILE A 171 -32.38 -0.37 -35.06
N ALA A 172 -32.88 0.29 -34.05
CA ALA A 172 -34.32 0.52 -33.86
C ALA A 172 -34.94 1.34 -35.00
N GLU A 173 -34.23 2.37 -35.50
CA GLU A 173 -34.64 3.12 -36.71
C GLU A 173 -34.66 2.25 -37.96
N GLN A 174 -33.68 1.37 -38.15
CA GLN A 174 -33.65 0.43 -39.26
C GLN A 174 -34.76 -0.61 -39.16
N LEU A 175 -35.09 -1.12 -37.99
CA LEU A 175 -36.23 -2.02 -37.76
C LEU A 175 -37.54 -1.33 -38.13
N ALA A 176 -37.74 -0.09 -37.72
CA ALA A 176 -38.93 0.68 -38.09
C ALA A 176 -39.03 0.93 -39.60
N SER A 177 -37.88 1.13 -40.27
CA SER A 177 -37.82 1.26 -41.73
C SER A 177 -38.15 -0.08 -42.43
N ALA A 178 -37.57 -1.18 -41.96
CA ALA A 178 -37.82 -2.53 -42.48
C ALA A 178 -39.32 -2.94 -42.38
N LYS A 179 -39.96 -2.63 -41.23
CA LYS A 179 -41.38 -2.87 -41.02
C LYS A 179 -42.23 -2.05 -42.01
N ARG A 180 -41.97 -0.76 -42.18
CA ARG A 180 -42.68 0.06 -43.17
C ARG A 180 -42.48 -0.43 -44.61
N ASN A 181 -41.26 -0.77 -44.98
CA ASN A 181 -40.98 -1.29 -46.31
C ASN A 181 -41.66 -2.65 -46.61
N PHE A 182 -41.79 -3.51 -45.60
CA PHE A 182 -42.54 -4.75 -45.69
C PHE A 182 -44.05 -4.48 -45.87
N GLU A 183 -44.63 -3.56 -45.09
CA GLU A 183 -46.05 -3.18 -45.20
C GLU A 183 -46.43 -2.66 -46.58
N VAL A 184 -45.51 -1.96 -47.27
CA VAL A 184 -45.73 -1.47 -48.65
C VAL A 184 -45.23 -2.41 -49.74
N GLY A 185 -44.76 -3.63 -49.36
CA GLY A 185 -44.33 -4.67 -50.30
C GLY A 185 -42.92 -4.51 -50.87
N ASN A 186 -42.11 -3.59 -50.35
CA ASN A 186 -40.75 -3.30 -50.80
C ASN A 186 -39.64 -4.05 -50.04
N ALA A 187 -39.97 -4.86 -49.01
CA ALA A 187 -39.04 -5.70 -48.27
C ALA A 187 -39.66 -7.06 -47.96
N THR A 188 -38.81 -8.04 -47.62
CA THR A 188 -39.23 -9.38 -47.25
C THR A 188 -39.55 -9.48 -45.76
N ILE A 189 -40.34 -10.49 -45.37
CA ILE A 189 -40.57 -10.82 -43.96
C ILE A 189 -39.25 -11.19 -43.23
N THR A 190 -38.31 -11.79 -43.98
CA THR A 190 -36.98 -12.18 -43.49
C THR A 190 -36.19 -10.94 -43.06
N ASP A 191 -36.20 -9.88 -43.87
CA ASP A 191 -35.50 -8.58 -43.52
C ASP A 191 -36.05 -7.99 -42.22
N THR A 192 -37.37 -8.07 -42.03
CA THR A 192 -38.02 -7.57 -40.82
C THR A 192 -37.64 -8.42 -39.60
N ARG A 193 -37.66 -9.76 -39.73
CA ARG A 193 -37.27 -10.64 -38.61
C ARG A 193 -35.80 -10.53 -38.25
N GLU A 194 -34.93 -10.35 -39.23
CA GLU A 194 -33.51 -10.14 -38.97
C GLU A 194 -33.26 -8.80 -38.24
N ALA A 195 -33.90 -7.72 -38.67
CA ALA A 195 -33.81 -6.43 -37.99
C ALA A 195 -34.39 -6.50 -36.55
N GLU A 196 -35.45 -7.28 -36.34
CA GLU A 196 -36.04 -7.52 -35.02
C GLU A 196 -35.06 -8.25 -34.09
N ALA A 197 -34.45 -9.36 -34.56
CA ALA A 197 -33.46 -10.11 -33.83
C ALA A 197 -32.23 -9.25 -33.47
N ARG A 198 -31.78 -8.37 -34.40
CA ARG A 198 -30.67 -7.42 -34.14
C ARG A 198 -31.06 -6.38 -33.13
N ALA A 199 -32.29 -5.86 -33.09
CA ALA A 199 -32.78 -4.90 -32.13
C ALA A 199 -32.82 -5.51 -30.72
N ASP A 200 -33.30 -6.75 -30.60
CA ASP A 200 -33.32 -7.45 -29.30
C ASP A 200 -31.92 -7.72 -28.78
N LEU A 201 -30.99 -8.10 -29.66
CA LEU A 201 -29.56 -8.28 -29.28
C LEU A 201 -28.93 -6.95 -28.88
N ALA A 202 -29.20 -5.86 -29.60
CA ALA A 202 -28.66 -4.54 -29.24
C ALA A 202 -29.16 -4.07 -27.86
N ARG A 203 -30.45 -4.31 -27.58
CA ARG A 203 -31.02 -4.00 -26.25
C ARG A 203 -30.36 -4.83 -25.12
N SER A 204 -30.10 -6.11 -25.37
CA SER A 204 -29.37 -6.96 -24.43
C SER A 204 -27.95 -6.41 -24.13
N LYS A 205 -27.23 -5.99 -25.20
CA LYS A 205 -25.90 -5.35 -25.04
C LYS A 205 -25.97 -4.04 -24.27
N GLU A 206 -27.01 -3.23 -24.45
CA GLU A 206 -27.22 -1.98 -23.75
C GLU A 206 -27.39 -2.22 -22.23
N ILE A 207 -28.24 -3.17 -21.83
CA ILE A 207 -28.43 -3.57 -20.44
C ILE A 207 -27.10 -4.04 -19.82
N ALA A 208 -26.30 -4.83 -20.56
CA ALA A 208 -24.98 -5.26 -20.09
C ALA A 208 -24.02 -4.08 -19.88
N ALA A 209 -23.96 -3.14 -20.83
CA ALA A 209 -23.11 -1.96 -20.74
C ALA A 209 -23.54 -1.00 -19.59
N GLU A 210 -24.83 -0.88 -19.32
CA GLU A 210 -25.35 -0.13 -18.15
C GLU A 210 -24.85 -0.76 -16.84
N ASN A 211 -24.93 -2.09 -16.74
CA ASN A 211 -24.41 -2.80 -15.57
C ASN A 211 -22.89 -2.64 -15.43
N ASP A 212 -22.14 -2.75 -16.53
CA ASP A 212 -20.68 -2.58 -16.50
C ASP A 212 -20.28 -1.19 -16.01
N LEU A 213 -20.97 -0.14 -16.45
CA LEU A 213 -20.75 1.22 -15.96
C LEU A 213 -21.08 1.35 -14.47
N LEU A 214 -22.17 0.74 -14.02
CA LEU A 214 -22.55 0.76 -12.61
C LEU A 214 -21.47 0.07 -11.74
N VAL A 215 -21.01 -1.12 -12.16
CA VAL A 215 -19.94 -1.85 -11.46
C VAL A 215 -18.64 -1.05 -11.43
N ALA A 216 -18.25 -0.42 -12.54
CA ALA A 216 -17.07 0.43 -12.60
C ALA A 216 -17.16 1.62 -11.65
N LYS A 217 -18.32 2.29 -11.58
CA LYS A 217 -18.56 3.40 -10.63
C LYS A 217 -18.48 2.93 -9.17
N VAL A 218 -19.14 1.83 -8.82
CA VAL A 218 -19.10 1.28 -7.45
C VAL A 218 -17.66 0.91 -7.06
N THR A 219 -16.88 0.36 -7.99
CA THR A 219 -15.47 0.02 -7.75
C THR A 219 -14.63 1.26 -7.47
N LEU A 220 -14.81 2.33 -8.23
CA LEU A 220 -14.12 3.61 -8.01
C LEU A 220 -14.56 4.24 -6.69
N ASP A 221 -15.85 4.29 -6.40
CA ASP A 221 -16.42 4.82 -5.16
C ASP A 221 -15.85 4.10 -3.93
N GLN A 222 -15.75 2.77 -3.98
CA GLN A 222 -15.16 1.98 -2.92
C GLN A 222 -13.68 2.32 -2.69
N LEU A 223 -12.92 2.49 -3.77
CA LEU A 223 -11.48 2.79 -3.70
C LEU A 223 -11.23 4.20 -3.12
N VAL A 224 -12.11 5.14 -3.40
CA VAL A 224 -12.04 6.54 -2.93
C VAL A 224 -12.70 6.73 -1.57
N GLY A 225 -13.56 5.78 -1.14
CA GLY A 225 -14.34 5.87 0.10
C GLY A 225 -15.44 6.93 0.06
N ARG A 226 -15.89 7.31 -1.13
CA ARG A 226 -16.97 8.30 -1.35
C ARG A 226 -17.91 7.77 -2.43
N ASN A 227 -19.21 8.06 -2.29
CA ASN A 227 -20.20 7.70 -3.28
C ASN A 227 -20.35 8.82 -4.32
N GLY A 228 -20.58 8.43 -5.58
CA GLY A 228 -20.89 9.35 -6.66
C GLY A 228 -19.68 10.08 -7.24
N VAL A 229 -18.49 9.47 -7.21
CA VAL A 229 -17.30 10.00 -7.88
C VAL A 229 -17.55 10.03 -9.39
N ALA A 230 -17.47 11.22 -9.98
CA ALA A 230 -17.67 11.44 -11.40
C ALA A 230 -16.33 11.84 -12.06
N PRO A 231 -15.67 10.94 -12.82
CA PRO A 231 -14.48 11.28 -13.57
C PRO A 231 -14.73 12.35 -14.64
N HIS A 232 -13.76 13.25 -14.84
CA HIS A 232 -13.77 14.17 -15.98
C HIS A 232 -13.57 13.40 -17.30
N PRO A 233 -14.41 13.61 -18.32
CA PRO A 233 -14.23 12.97 -19.63
C PRO A 233 -12.99 13.50 -20.35
N LEU A 234 -12.48 12.69 -21.29
CA LEU A 234 -11.35 13.07 -22.14
C LEU A 234 -11.78 14.10 -23.19
N ILE A 235 -10.97 15.14 -23.39
CA ILE A 235 -11.16 16.12 -24.47
C ILE A 235 -10.86 15.45 -25.80
N LEU A 236 -11.81 15.45 -26.73
CA LEU A 236 -11.62 14.88 -28.07
C LEU A 236 -11.61 15.99 -29.14
N PRO A 237 -10.73 15.92 -30.17
CA PRO A 237 -9.72 14.88 -30.42
C PRO A 237 -8.55 14.96 -29.43
N ALA A 238 -8.19 13.82 -28.80
CA ALA A 238 -7.13 13.77 -27.82
C ALA A 238 -5.74 13.63 -28.50
N THR A 239 -4.85 14.57 -28.24
CA THR A 239 -3.45 14.40 -28.60
C THR A 239 -2.73 13.71 -27.44
N LEU A 240 -2.63 12.38 -27.51
CA LEU A 240 -2.00 11.58 -26.45
C LEU A 240 -0.49 11.85 -26.39
N PRO A 241 0.10 12.04 -25.18
CA PRO A 241 1.52 12.30 -25.04
C PRO A 241 2.34 11.09 -25.50
N PRO A 242 3.45 11.29 -26.22
CA PRO A 242 4.31 10.18 -26.62
C PRO A 242 5.03 9.56 -25.42
N VAL A 243 5.50 8.32 -25.58
CA VAL A 243 6.36 7.68 -24.56
C VAL A 243 7.73 8.36 -24.60
N MET A 244 8.07 9.06 -23.52
CA MET A 244 9.34 9.77 -23.37
C MET A 244 9.99 9.40 -22.02
N PRO A 245 11.29 9.02 -22.03
CA PRO A 245 12.25 8.86 -23.14
C PRO A 245 11.85 7.80 -24.17
N SER A 246 12.36 7.95 -25.41
CA SER A 246 12.03 7.05 -26.52
C SER A 246 12.84 5.76 -26.55
N GLN A 247 13.94 5.68 -25.79
CA GLN A 247 14.84 4.54 -25.72
C GLN A 247 14.57 3.71 -24.46
N VAL A 248 14.50 2.39 -24.63
CA VAL A 248 14.31 1.46 -23.50
C VAL A 248 15.48 1.46 -22.51
N SER A 249 16.69 1.75 -23.01
CA SER A 249 17.90 1.88 -22.16
C SER A 249 17.77 2.95 -21.10
N ASP A 250 17.14 4.08 -21.44
CA ASP A 250 17.00 5.21 -20.53
C ASP A 250 16.01 4.87 -19.41
N TRP A 251 14.92 4.16 -19.75
CA TRP A 251 13.97 3.65 -18.76
C TRP A 251 14.60 2.61 -17.84
N VAL A 252 15.45 1.73 -18.37
CA VAL A 252 16.18 0.75 -17.55
C VAL A 252 17.16 1.48 -16.61
N ALA A 253 17.87 2.50 -17.09
CA ALA A 253 18.78 3.29 -16.24
C ALA A 253 18.01 3.99 -15.11
N LEU A 254 16.86 4.58 -15.39
CA LEU A 254 15.96 5.16 -14.37
C LEU A 254 15.47 4.11 -13.37
N ALA A 255 15.07 2.93 -13.86
CA ALA A 255 14.63 1.84 -12.98
C ALA A 255 15.74 1.31 -12.06
N GLU A 256 16.98 1.26 -12.54
CA GLU A 256 18.13 0.86 -11.72
C GLU A 256 18.50 1.89 -10.65
N SER A 257 18.17 3.18 -10.85
CA SER A 257 18.40 4.25 -9.87
C SER A 257 17.22 4.43 -8.90
N ASP A 258 15.98 4.42 -9.40
CA ASP A 258 14.82 4.95 -8.68
C ASP A 258 13.80 3.88 -8.24
N SER A 259 13.92 2.63 -8.75
CA SER A 259 12.98 1.55 -8.38
C SER A 259 13.00 1.29 -6.88
N GLN A 260 11.83 1.40 -6.25
CA GLN A 260 11.67 1.15 -4.83
C GLN A 260 11.94 -0.32 -4.48
N ALA A 261 11.59 -1.25 -5.36
CA ALA A 261 11.85 -2.68 -5.17
C ALA A 261 13.36 -2.98 -5.17
N LEU A 262 14.13 -2.38 -6.07
CA LEU A 262 15.58 -2.54 -6.12
C LEU A 262 16.26 -1.86 -4.92
N LYS A 263 15.78 -0.69 -4.50
CA LYS A 263 16.26 0.00 -3.30
C LYS A 263 16.04 -0.85 -2.06
N GLN A 264 14.86 -1.45 -1.88
CA GLN A 264 14.58 -2.37 -0.77
C GLN A 264 15.56 -3.56 -0.76
N ALA A 265 15.81 -4.16 -1.91
CA ALA A 265 16.74 -5.31 -2.02
C ALA A 265 18.19 -4.92 -1.71
N ARG A 266 18.65 -3.75 -2.17
CA ARG A 266 20.00 -3.22 -1.86
C ARG A 266 20.15 -2.91 -0.37
N VAL A 267 19.19 -2.23 0.23
CA VAL A 267 19.21 -1.95 1.68
C VAL A 267 19.09 -3.25 2.47
N GLY A 268 18.33 -4.25 1.98
CA GLY A 268 18.28 -5.59 2.55
C GLY A 268 19.66 -6.30 2.59
N LEU A 269 20.47 -6.10 1.56
CA LEU A 269 21.87 -6.57 1.55
C LEU A 269 22.69 -5.82 2.62
N GLU A 270 22.57 -4.49 2.74
CA GLU A 270 23.26 -3.72 3.78
C GLU A 270 22.86 -4.20 5.19
N VAL A 271 21.58 -4.55 5.43
CA VAL A 271 21.13 -5.16 6.70
C VAL A 271 21.81 -6.49 6.96
N ALA A 272 22.00 -7.33 5.92
CA ALA A 272 22.69 -8.61 6.06
C ALA A 272 24.21 -8.43 6.31
N GLU A 273 24.84 -7.45 5.68
CA GLU A 273 26.25 -7.08 5.95
C GLU A 273 26.44 -6.59 7.40
N LEU A 274 25.52 -5.76 7.89
CA LEU A 274 25.49 -5.32 9.29
C LEU A 274 25.24 -6.51 10.24
N ALA A 275 24.41 -7.51 9.85
CA ALA A 275 24.21 -8.73 10.64
C ALA A 275 25.49 -9.54 10.75
N THR A 276 26.26 -9.66 9.66
CA THR A 276 27.59 -10.29 9.66
C THR A 276 28.57 -9.54 10.58
N ALA A 277 28.59 -8.21 10.50
CA ALA A 277 29.42 -7.37 11.37
C ALA A 277 29.02 -7.54 12.84
N ARG A 278 27.70 -7.58 13.14
CA ARG A 278 27.17 -7.81 14.49
C ARG A 278 27.56 -9.19 15.04
N ALA A 279 27.48 -10.23 14.21
CA ALA A 279 27.93 -11.57 14.62
C ALA A 279 29.42 -11.57 14.97
N ARG A 280 30.26 -10.92 14.17
CA ARG A 280 31.72 -10.77 14.44
C ARG A 280 31.97 -9.95 15.71
N ALA A 281 31.15 -8.95 15.99
CA ALA A 281 31.24 -8.14 17.21
C ALA A 281 30.96 -8.95 18.49
N GLY A 282 30.42 -10.16 18.39
CA GLY A 282 30.30 -11.13 19.48
C GLY A 282 31.65 -11.55 20.11
N HIS A 283 32.76 -11.39 19.40
CA HIS A 283 34.10 -11.59 19.94
C HIS A 283 34.67 -10.39 20.70
N LEU A 284 34.01 -9.21 20.61
CA LEU A 284 34.51 -8.00 21.24
C LEU A 284 34.08 -7.94 22.72
N PRO A 285 34.85 -7.26 23.57
CA PRO A 285 34.45 -7.01 24.95
C PRO A 285 33.23 -6.14 25.03
N THR A 286 32.48 -6.26 26.14
CA THR A 286 31.39 -5.33 26.50
C THR A 286 31.70 -4.68 27.84
N LEU A 287 31.35 -3.38 27.99
CA LEU A 287 31.56 -2.61 29.20
C LEU A 287 30.21 -2.04 29.67
N VAL A 288 29.85 -2.38 30.91
CA VAL A 288 28.56 -2.00 31.50
C VAL A 288 28.80 -1.32 32.84
N ALA A 289 28.22 -0.17 33.06
CA ALA A 289 28.14 0.49 34.37
C ALA A 289 26.80 0.15 35.04
N ASN A 290 26.86 -0.22 36.32
CA ASN A 290 25.71 -0.49 37.15
C ASN A 290 25.76 0.32 38.42
N ALA A 291 24.61 0.85 38.85
CA ALA A 291 24.42 1.49 40.15
C ALA A 291 23.22 0.85 40.84
N THR A 292 23.40 0.50 42.11
CA THR A 292 22.34 -0.12 42.90
C THR A 292 22.17 0.59 44.22
N TYR A 293 20.95 0.78 44.67
CA TYR A 293 20.61 1.23 46.01
C TYR A 293 19.43 0.43 46.55
N GLY A 294 19.64 -0.28 47.66
CA GLY A 294 18.64 -1.16 48.24
C GLY A 294 18.45 -0.95 49.75
N ARG A 295 17.25 -1.22 50.19
CA ARG A 295 16.91 -1.29 51.62
C ARG A 295 16.10 -2.53 51.86
N THR A 296 16.52 -3.38 52.81
CA THR A 296 15.83 -4.63 53.17
C THR A 296 15.59 -4.64 54.68
N ARG A 297 14.38 -4.99 55.05
CA ARG A 297 14.03 -5.37 56.45
C ARG A 297 13.82 -6.87 56.49
N ALA A 298 14.58 -7.52 57.34
CA ALA A 298 14.45 -8.99 57.54
C ALA A 298 14.11 -9.28 59.01
N ARG A 299 13.24 -10.26 59.17
CA ARG A 299 12.93 -10.88 60.49
C ARG A 299 13.25 -12.35 60.39
N GLU A 300 14.20 -12.78 61.21
CA GLU A 300 14.69 -14.11 61.28
C GLU A 300 14.30 -14.74 62.63
N ALA A 301 13.64 -15.90 62.60
CA ALA A 301 13.32 -16.69 63.76
C ALA A 301 14.15 -17.98 63.70
N ILE A 302 15.02 -18.16 64.71
CA ILE A 302 15.89 -19.33 64.82
C ILE A 302 15.40 -20.17 65.97
N ASP A 303 15.12 -21.44 65.71
CA ASP A 303 14.66 -22.36 66.74
C ASP A 303 15.70 -22.49 67.87
N GLY A 304 15.30 -22.19 69.11
CA GLY A 304 16.16 -22.22 70.31
C GLY A 304 16.88 -20.92 70.59
N GLU A 305 16.95 -19.94 69.66
CA GLU A 305 17.70 -18.67 69.86
C GLU A 305 16.83 -17.41 69.87
N GLY A 306 15.57 -17.55 69.35
CA GLY A 306 14.60 -16.43 69.36
C GLY A 306 14.43 -15.76 67.99
N THR A 307 13.93 -14.49 67.99
CA THR A 307 13.63 -13.73 66.79
C THR A 307 14.48 -12.47 66.74
N PHE A 308 15.15 -12.29 65.61
CA PHE A 308 16.01 -11.14 65.32
C PHE A 308 15.35 -10.30 64.19
N THR A 309 15.41 -8.97 64.31
CA THR A 309 14.95 -8.06 63.27
C THR A 309 16.10 -7.14 62.88
N GLY A 310 16.43 -7.17 61.59
CA GLY A 310 17.50 -6.36 61.02
C GLY A 310 17.01 -5.46 59.86
N ASN A 311 17.59 -4.30 59.76
CA ASN A 311 17.46 -3.42 58.57
C ASN A 311 18.84 -3.29 57.92
N SER A 312 18.92 -3.63 56.65
CA SER A 312 20.15 -3.43 55.85
C SER A 312 19.94 -2.37 54.79
N ARG A 313 21.01 -1.65 54.45
CA ARG A 313 21.07 -0.73 53.34
C ARG A 313 22.30 -1.11 52.54
N ASN A 314 22.13 -1.21 51.21
CA ASN A 314 23.24 -1.45 50.32
C ASN A 314 23.23 -0.36 49.24
N ALA A 315 24.39 0.20 48.95
CA ALA A 315 24.63 1.08 47.81
C ALA A 315 25.92 0.67 47.15
N GLY A 316 25.87 0.57 45.82
CA GLY A 316 27.04 0.12 45.05
C GLY A 316 27.04 0.72 43.66
N VAL A 317 28.24 1.04 43.18
CA VAL A 317 28.48 1.38 41.79
C VAL A 317 29.57 0.41 41.30
N SER A 318 29.35 -0.16 40.14
CA SER A 318 30.33 -1.09 39.52
C SER A 318 30.42 -0.88 38.02
N VAL A 319 31.60 -1.11 37.50
CA VAL A 319 31.83 -1.20 36.04
C VAL A 319 32.32 -2.60 35.75
N THR A 320 31.60 -3.27 34.86
CA THR A 320 31.89 -4.67 34.50
C THR A 320 32.39 -4.72 33.08
N LEU A 321 33.60 -5.23 32.87
CA LEU A 321 34.16 -5.59 31.57
C LEU A 321 33.94 -7.09 31.37
N ASN A 322 33.19 -7.48 30.33
CA ASN A 322 33.04 -8.88 29.96
C ASN A 322 33.75 -9.13 28.63
N VAL A 323 34.73 -10.08 28.65
CA VAL A 323 35.51 -10.45 27.49
C VAL A 323 35.30 -11.95 27.19
N PRO A 324 34.60 -12.31 26.10
CA PRO A 324 34.39 -13.71 25.75
C PRO A 324 35.68 -14.31 25.20
N ILE A 325 36.31 -15.20 25.97
CA ILE A 325 37.57 -15.86 25.58
C ILE A 325 37.30 -17.12 24.74
N PHE A 326 36.32 -17.92 25.14
CA PHE A 326 35.90 -19.12 24.42
C PHE A 326 34.43 -19.41 24.70
N SER A 327 33.63 -19.58 23.64
CA SER A 327 32.18 -19.80 23.69
C SER A 327 31.76 -21.11 23.01
N GLY A 328 32.64 -22.13 22.98
CA GLY A 328 32.31 -23.42 22.36
C GLY A 328 32.01 -23.34 20.87
N PHE A 329 32.69 -22.48 20.11
CA PHE A 329 32.49 -22.20 18.67
C PHE A 329 31.12 -21.55 18.34
N LEU A 330 30.33 -21.12 19.33
CA LEU A 330 29.03 -20.49 19.09
C LEU A 330 29.17 -19.26 18.20
N ILE A 331 30.03 -18.31 18.56
CA ILE A 331 30.20 -17.04 17.81
C ILE A 331 30.73 -17.35 16.39
N GLN A 332 31.67 -18.29 16.24
CA GLN A 332 32.19 -18.67 14.93
C GLN A 332 31.08 -19.21 14.02
N ASN A 333 30.18 -20.04 14.54
CA ASN A 333 29.09 -20.59 13.76
C ASN A 333 28.04 -19.52 13.45
N GLN A 334 27.78 -18.58 14.37
CA GLN A 334 26.93 -17.40 14.09
C GLN A 334 27.49 -16.50 12.97
N VAL A 335 28.81 -16.32 12.94
CA VAL A 335 29.48 -15.61 11.84
C VAL A 335 29.34 -16.36 10.52
N ASN A 336 29.57 -17.68 10.51
CA ASN A 336 29.42 -18.50 9.30
C ASN A 336 27.95 -18.47 8.77
N GLU A 337 26.99 -18.57 9.66
CA GLU A 337 25.57 -18.43 9.32
C GLU A 337 25.28 -17.05 8.72
N ALA A 338 25.72 -15.97 9.37
CA ALA A 338 25.50 -14.60 8.90
C ALA A 338 26.13 -14.36 7.52
N VAL A 339 27.35 -14.89 7.27
CA VAL A 339 28.00 -14.81 5.95
C VAL A 339 27.22 -15.56 4.88
N ALA A 340 26.66 -16.73 5.19
CA ALA A 340 25.78 -17.43 4.26
C ALA A 340 24.50 -16.68 3.93
N LEU A 341 23.90 -16.03 4.93
CA LEU A 341 22.71 -15.17 4.76
C LEU A 341 23.03 -13.89 3.99
N GLU A 342 24.21 -13.29 4.19
CA GLU A 342 24.71 -12.16 3.39
C GLU A 342 24.85 -12.55 1.91
N GLN A 343 25.44 -13.74 1.64
CA GLN A 343 25.54 -14.23 0.27
C GLN A 343 24.16 -14.46 -0.37
N LYS A 344 23.20 -14.97 0.41
CA LYS A 344 21.81 -15.08 -0.05
C LYS A 344 21.24 -13.70 -0.39
N ALA A 345 21.38 -12.70 0.49
CA ALA A 345 20.86 -11.35 0.27
C ALA A 345 21.49 -10.70 -0.97
N ARG A 346 22.77 -10.97 -1.26
CA ARG A 346 23.43 -10.51 -2.49
C ARG A 346 22.80 -11.12 -3.73
N THR A 347 22.54 -12.42 -3.71
CA THR A 347 21.84 -13.10 -4.81
C THR A 347 20.40 -12.60 -4.97
N ASP A 348 19.70 -12.33 -3.87
CA ASP A 348 18.34 -11.75 -3.88
C ASP A 348 18.35 -10.34 -4.51
N ALA A 349 19.37 -9.52 -4.22
CA ALA A 349 19.51 -8.18 -4.81
C ALA A 349 19.78 -8.25 -6.33
N ASP A 350 20.62 -9.19 -6.78
CA ASP A 350 20.86 -9.44 -8.21
C ASP A 350 19.57 -9.94 -8.90
N GLY A 351 18.83 -10.83 -8.24
CA GLY A 351 17.52 -11.30 -8.71
C GLY A 351 16.51 -10.17 -8.84
N ALA A 352 16.41 -9.29 -7.84
CA ALA A 352 15.54 -8.12 -7.85
C ALA A 352 15.91 -7.15 -9.00
N ARG A 353 17.20 -6.92 -9.22
CA ARG A 353 17.68 -6.12 -10.37
C ARG A 353 17.19 -6.69 -11.71
N ASN A 354 17.39 -7.99 -11.92
CA ASN A 354 16.97 -8.66 -13.15
C ASN A 354 15.45 -8.56 -13.35
N GLN A 355 14.67 -8.71 -12.27
CA GLN A 355 13.21 -8.60 -12.30
C GLN A 355 12.77 -7.17 -12.63
N VAL A 356 13.37 -6.15 -12.04
CA VAL A 356 13.08 -4.74 -12.32
C VAL A 356 13.40 -4.40 -13.77
N VAL A 357 14.55 -4.83 -14.29
CA VAL A 357 14.94 -4.64 -15.71
C VAL A 357 13.93 -5.30 -16.63
N LEU A 358 13.51 -6.53 -16.35
CA LEU A 358 12.51 -7.25 -17.14
C LEU A 358 11.14 -6.54 -17.10
N ALA A 359 10.67 -6.16 -15.91
CA ALA A 359 9.40 -5.47 -15.72
C ALA A 359 9.37 -4.14 -16.48
N THR A 360 10.44 -3.35 -16.41
CA THR A 360 10.56 -2.08 -17.11
C THR A 360 10.56 -2.26 -18.64
N ARG A 361 11.31 -3.24 -19.15
CA ARG A 361 11.30 -3.55 -20.59
C ARG A 361 9.92 -3.99 -21.07
N THR A 362 9.25 -4.85 -20.30
CA THR A 362 7.90 -5.33 -20.63
C THR A 362 6.89 -4.18 -20.61
N ALA A 363 6.96 -3.31 -19.60
CA ALA A 363 6.08 -2.14 -19.50
C ALA A 363 6.32 -1.15 -20.67
N PHE A 364 7.57 -0.93 -21.07
CA PHE A 364 7.92 -0.07 -22.21
C PHE A 364 7.36 -0.62 -23.53
N VAL A 365 7.60 -1.92 -23.82
CA VAL A 365 7.05 -2.56 -25.02
C VAL A 365 5.52 -2.54 -25.00
N GLY A 366 4.92 -2.77 -23.84
CA GLY A 366 3.47 -2.66 -23.64
C GLY A 366 2.94 -1.26 -23.96
N ALA A 367 3.58 -0.22 -23.46
CA ALA A 367 3.18 1.17 -23.75
C ALA A 367 3.31 1.53 -25.24
N LEU A 368 4.38 1.08 -25.91
CA LEU A 368 4.54 1.28 -27.37
C LEU A 368 3.47 0.52 -28.16
N SER A 369 3.15 -0.72 -27.76
CA SER A 369 2.11 -1.51 -28.40
C SER A 369 0.74 -0.85 -28.26
N GLN A 370 0.40 -0.34 -27.06
CA GLN A 370 -0.84 0.40 -26.83
C GLN A 370 -0.89 1.70 -27.66
N ALA A 371 0.21 2.43 -27.80
CA ALA A 371 0.28 3.62 -28.64
C ALA A 371 0.01 3.29 -30.13
N ALA A 372 0.58 2.18 -30.62
CA ALA A 372 0.35 1.71 -31.98
C ALA A 372 -1.11 1.24 -32.17
N GLN A 373 -1.69 0.56 -31.18
CA GLN A 373 -3.07 0.10 -31.19
C GLN A 373 -4.06 1.29 -31.25
N VAL A 374 -3.83 2.36 -30.49
CA VAL A 374 -4.66 3.57 -30.57
C VAL A 374 -4.68 4.11 -31.99
N LYS A 375 -3.51 4.30 -32.62
CA LYS A 375 -3.43 4.80 -34.01
C LYS A 375 -4.14 3.89 -35.02
N ALA A 376 -4.02 2.58 -34.86
CA ALA A 376 -4.66 1.61 -35.74
C ALA A 376 -6.20 1.66 -35.59
N LEU A 377 -6.70 1.76 -34.34
CA LEU A 377 -8.14 1.82 -34.06
C LEU A 377 -8.75 3.15 -34.51
N GLU A 378 -8.04 4.28 -34.37
CA GLU A 378 -8.47 5.58 -34.90
C GLU A 378 -8.59 5.56 -36.41
N ALA A 379 -7.64 4.94 -37.11
CA ALA A 379 -7.72 4.74 -38.55
C ALA A 379 -8.87 3.81 -38.95
N ALA A 380 -9.10 2.74 -38.17
CA ALA A 380 -10.20 1.81 -38.35
C ALA A 380 -11.56 2.48 -38.13
N GLU A 381 -11.69 3.34 -37.11
CA GLU A 381 -12.89 4.14 -36.85
C GLU A 381 -13.21 5.06 -38.03
N ALA A 382 -12.22 5.80 -38.54
CA ALA A 382 -12.39 6.65 -39.72
C ALA A 382 -12.83 5.85 -40.97
N SER A 383 -12.21 4.68 -41.20
CA SER A 383 -12.55 3.81 -42.32
C SER A 383 -13.95 3.19 -42.15
N SER A 384 -14.33 2.77 -40.96
CA SER A 384 -15.67 2.19 -40.68
C SER A 384 -16.76 3.26 -40.87
N LYS A 385 -16.51 4.52 -40.54
CA LYS A 385 -17.44 5.62 -40.77
C LYS A 385 -17.68 5.83 -42.28
N LEU A 386 -16.61 5.89 -43.09
CA LEU A 386 -16.71 6.01 -44.53
C LEU A 386 -17.43 4.79 -45.17
N SER A 387 -17.15 3.59 -44.63
CA SER A 387 -17.83 2.34 -45.07
C SER A 387 -19.33 2.38 -44.78
N LEU A 388 -19.73 2.86 -43.61
CA LEU A 388 -21.14 3.04 -43.26
C LEU A 388 -21.82 4.03 -44.21
N ASP A 389 -21.19 5.22 -44.41
CA ASP A 389 -21.74 6.25 -45.31
C ASP A 389 -21.92 5.73 -46.75
N ALA A 390 -20.92 5.02 -47.27
CA ALA A 390 -21.02 4.39 -48.59
C ALA A 390 -22.09 3.30 -48.66
N THR A 391 -22.23 2.48 -47.60
CA THR A 391 -23.22 1.42 -47.51
C THR A 391 -24.64 2.00 -47.43
N LEU A 392 -24.84 3.08 -46.70
CA LEU A 392 -26.10 3.81 -46.61
C LEU A 392 -26.49 4.40 -47.97
N LEU A 393 -25.55 4.95 -48.73
CA LEU A 393 -25.79 5.43 -50.08
C LEU A 393 -26.16 4.27 -51.03
N GLY A 394 -25.40 3.18 -50.98
CA GLY A 394 -25.68 1.96 -51.74
C GLY A 394 -27.06 1.36 -51.47
N PHE A 395 -27.48 1.40 -50.21
CA PHE A 395 -28.84 0.97 -49.81
C PHE A 395 -29.93 1.88 -50.41
N LYS A 396 -29.72 3.20 -50.34
CA LYS A 396 -30.70 4.17 -50.92
C LYS A 396 -30.89 4.00 -52.42
N VAL A 397 -29.84 3.60 -53.18
CA VAL A 397 -29.93 3.36 -54.62
C VAL A 397 -30.23 1.88 -55.00
N GLY A 398 -30.49 1.04 -53.99
CA GLY A 398 -30.93 -0.37 -54.22
C GLY A 398 -29.79 -1.35 -54.54
N VAL A 399 -28.50 -0.97 -54.40
CA VAL A 399 -27.33 -1.84 -54.66
C VAL A 399 -26.92 -2.63 -53.42
N LYS A 400 -27.27 -2.15 -52.24
CA LYS A 400 -26.98 -2.78 -50.93
C LYS A 400 -28.30 -3.18 -50.25
N VAL A 401 -28.24 -4.23 -49.40
CA VAL A 401 -29.39 -4.67 -48.59
C VAL A 401 -29.34 -4.12 -47.18
N ASN A 402 -30.47 -4.20 -46.49
CA ASN A 402 -30.59 -3.72 -45.10
C ASN A 402 -29.58 -4.37 -44.16
N LEU A 403 -29.28 -5.65 -44.35
CA LEU A 403 -28.28 -6.39 -43.61
C LEU A 403 -26.89 -5.77 -43.70
N ASP A 404 -26.47 -5.31 -44.88
CA ASP A 404 -25.17 -4.63 -45.07
C ASP A 404 -25.08 -3.35 -44.22
N VAL A 405 -26.17 -2.58 -44.15
CA VAL A 405 -26.25 -1.37 -43.34
C VAL A 405 -26.13 -1.72 -41.85
N LEU A 406 -26.89 -2.70 -41.36
CA LEU A 406 -26.82 -3.14 -39.99
C LEU A 406 -25.43 -3.63 -39.58
N ASN A 407 -24.75 -4.36 -40.46
CA ASN A 407 -23.39 -4.83 -40.24
C ASN A 407 -22.38 -3.67 -40.21
N ALA A 408 -22.42 -2.76 -41.19
CA ALA A 408 -21.53 -1.60 -41.25
C ALA A 408 -21.71 -0.67 -40.04
N GLN A 409 -22.95 -0.53 -39.57
CA GLN A 409 -23.31 0.26 -38.39
C GLN A 409 -22.74 -0.36 -37.11
N SER A 410 -22.99 -1.67 -36.90
CA SER A 410 -22.42 -2.37 -35.73
C SER A 410 -20.89 -2.30 -35.74
N GLN A 411 -20.26 -2.46 -36.91
CA GLN A 411 -18.79 -2.34 -37.06
C GLN A 411 -18.27 -0.95 -36.64
N LEU A 412 -18.96 0.13 -37.00
CA LEU A 412 -18.58 1.47 -36.64
C LEU A 412 -18.61 1.64 -35.09
N TYR A 413 -19.73 1.27 -34.45
CA TYR A 413 -19.89 1.42 -33.00
C TYR A 413 -18.93 0.53 -32.20
N ASP A 414 -18.68 -0.71 -32.66
CA ASP A 414 -17.67 -1.57 -32.07
C ASP A 414 -16.27 -0.94 -32.16
N THR A 415 -15.91 -0.37 -33.34
CA THR A 415 -14.63 0.28 -33.54
C THR A 415 -14.48 1.53 -32.66
N GLN A 416 -15.55 2.33 -32.50
CA GLN A 416 -15.59 3.50 -31.62
C GLN A 416 -15.35 3.12 -30.17
N ARG A 417 -16.05 2.09 -29.68
CA ARG A 417 -15.84 1.55 -28.32
C ARG A 417 -14.39 1.12 -28.13
N ASP A 418 -13.85 0.36 -29.07
CA ASP A 418 -12.50 -0.19 -28.98
C ASP A 418 -11.44 0.91 -29.05
N ALA A 419 -11.63 1.95 -29.87
CA ALA A 419 -10.75 3.11 -29.94
C ALA A 419 -10.78 3.93 -28.63
N ALA A 420 -11.95 4.15 -28.05
CA ALA A 420 -12.08 4.81 -26.76
C ALA A 420 -11.36 4.01 -25.65
N GLY A 421 -11.62 2.70 -25.56
CA GLY A 421 -10.96 1.82 -24.60
C GLY A 421 -9.44 1.82 -24.74
N ALA A 422 -8.93 1.78 -25.97
CA ALA A 422 -7.48 1.79 -26.24
C ALA A 422 -6.79 3.10 -25.77
N ARG A 423 -7.44 4.26 -25.93
CA ARG A 423 -6.93 5.53 -25.43
C ARG A 423 -6.70 5.49 -23.91
N TYR A 424 -7.67 5.01 -23.14
CA TYR A 424 -7.56 4.89 -21.70
C TYR A 424 -6.52 3.86 -21.28
N GLN A 425 -6.46 2.71 -21.94
CA GLN A 425 -5.44 1.68 -21.70
C GLN A 425 -4.03 2.21 -21.93
N TYR A 426 -3.84 3.04 -22.95
CA TYR A 426 -2.55 3.70 -23.22
C TYR A 426 -2.13 4.64 -22.07
N LEU A 427 -3.05 5.47 -21.55
CA LEU A 427 -2.74 6.37 -20.43
C LEU A 427 -2.35 5.58 -19.17
N VAL A 428 -3.04 4.49 -18.89
CA VAL A 428 -2.68 3.58 -17.78
C VAL A 428 -1.34 2.89 -18.04
N ALA A 429 -1.05 2.48 -19.27
CA ALA A 429 0.24 1.86 -19.63
C ALA A 429 1.42 2.81 -19.41
N GLN A 430 1.25 4.10 -19.69
CA GLN A 430 2.27 5.11 -19.37
C GLN A 430 2.53 5.22 -17.86
N LEU A 431 1.48 5.24 -17.03
CA LEU A 431 1.64 5.26 -15.58
C LEU A 431 2.33 3.99 -15.07
N LYS A 432 1.94 2.81 -15.60
CA LYS A 432 2.61 1.53 -15.27
C LYS A 432 4.08 1.51 -15.67
N LEU A 433 4.45 2.13 -16.79
CA LEU A 433 5.85 2.25 -17.20
C LEU A 433 6.63 3.12 -16.20
N ARG A 434 6.09 4.27 -15.79
CA ARG A 434 6.70 5.12 -14.77
C ARG A 434 6.80 4.44 -13.41
N GLN A 435 5.79 3.67 -13.04
CA GLN A 435 5.82 2.82 -11.84
C GLN A 435 6.94 1.78 -11.92
N ALA A 436 7.05 1.05 -13.04
CA ALA A 436 8.11 0.07 -13.24
C ALA A 436 9.51 0.69 -13.18
N ALA A 437 9.64 1.94 -13.65
CA ALA A 437 10.87 2.73 -13.54
C ALA A 437 11.09 3.35 -12.15
N GLY A 438 10.10 3.27 -11.23
CA GLY A 438 10.19 3.86 -9.89
C GLY A 438 10.01 5.38 -9.84
N THR A 439 9.71 6.02 -10.96
CA THR A 439 9.63 7.49 -11.09
C THR A 439 8.21 8.05 -10.94
N LEU A 440 7.20 7.17 -10.78
CA LEU A 440 5.81 7.59 -10.72
C LEU A 440 5.54 8.45 -9.49
N GLY A 441 5.00 9.65 -9.72
CA GLY A 441 4.62 10.58 -8.67
C GLY A 441 3.42 11.46 -9.06
N ASN A 442 3.01 12.34 -8.17
CA ASN A 442 1.86 13.24 -8.41
C ASN A 442 2.02 14.14 -9.63
N ASN A 443 3.25 14.56 -9.93
CA ASN A 443 3.53 15.43 -11.08
C ASN A 443 3.22 14.75 -12.43
N ASP A 444 3.22 13.42 -12.46
CA ASP A 444 2.92 12.63 -13.66
C ASP A 444 1.42 12.57 -13.97
N LEU A 445 0.58 12.93 -13.00
CA LEU A 445 -0.86 13.05 -13.18
C LEU A 445 -1.27 14.35 -13.86
N LEU A 446 -0.49 15.44 -13.70
CA LEU A 446 -0.82 16.76 -14.25
C LEU A 446 -0.96 16.77 -15.79
N PRO A 447 -0.08 16.13 -16.58
CA PRO A 447 -0.25 16.03 -18.02
C PRO A 447 -1.52 15.25 -18.42
N ILE A 448 -1.92 14.28 -17.61
CA ILE A 448 -3.15 13.49 -17.83
C ILE A 448 -4.37 14.34 -17.48
N ASP A 449 -4.35 15.04 -16.35
CA ASP A 449 -5.44 15.95 -15.95
C ASP A 449 -5.67 17.06 -16.99
N ALA A 450 -4.61 17.51 -17.67
CA ALA A 450 -4.72 18.51 -18.75
C ALA A 450 -5.44 17.99 -20.00
N LEU A 451 -5.56 16.66 -20.19
CA LEU A 451 -6.33 16.04 -21.27
C LEU A 451 -7.81 15.86 -20.92
N LEU A 452 -8.20 16.09 -19.67
CA LEU A 452 -9.54 15.92 -19.18
C LEU A 452 -10.32 17.24 -19.22
N VAL A 453 -11.62 17.19 -19.46
CA VAL A 453 -12.50 18.39 -19.43
C VAL A 453 -12.60 18.89 -18.00
N ARG A 454 -12.37 20.18 -17.78
CA ARG A 454 -12.53 20.83 -16.48
C ARG A 454 -13.98 21.24 -16.24
#